data_ce42d0bac2f74f0c8ca1c31f0bb2a085
#
_entry.id   ce42d0bac2f74f0c8ca1c31f0bb2a085
#
_cell.length_a   1.000
_cell.length_b   1.000
_cell.length_c   1.000
_cell.angle_alpha   90.00
_cell.angle_beta   90.00
_cell.angle_gamma   90.00
#
_symmetry.space_group_name_H-M   'P 1'
#
loop_
_entity.id
_entity.type
_entity.pdbx_description
1 polymer ?
#
loop_
_entity_poly.entity_id
_entity_poly.type
_entity_poly.pdbx_seq_one_letter_code
_entity_poly.pdbx_strand_id
1 'polypeptide(L)'
;MKKFYDRAQEMARLKDVQRQAYEDCSRFVVLTGRRRVGKTSLVYRLMQETEEEAPGLYFFVGRKTENVLVQTFAEEIRAKLGEFVPDGISTMRGLMQLLLEIGKRRRFTVFMDEFQEWDNVNAGVFSDIQELWDKYKRETNICLIV
;
A
#
# COMPACT_ATOMS: atom_id res chain seq x y z
N MET A 1 26.94 8.54 -7.38
CA MET A 1 27.56 7.54 -6.50
C MET A 1 26.79 7.35 -5.23
N LYS A 2 26.65 8.41 -4.45
CA LYS A 2 25.87 8.35 -3.23
C LYS A 2 24.44 7.86 -3.44
N LYS A 3 23.80 8.38 -4.48
CA LYS A 3 22.43 7.98 -4.80
C LYS A 3 22.31 6.50 -5.09
N PHE A 4 23.31 5.95 -5.75
CA PHE A 4 23.29 4.54 -6.10
C PHE A 4 23.40 3.66 -4.85
N TYR A 5 24.31 4.04 -3.96
CA TYR A 5 24.45 3.35 -2.68
C TYR A 5 23.19 3.42 -1.85
N ASP A 6 22.63 4.63 -1.77
CA ASP A 6 21.42 4.84 -0.98
C ASP A 6 20.27 4.00 -1.51
N ARG A 7 20.16 3.89 -2.84
CA ARG A 7 19.13 3.07 -3.46
C ARG A 7 19.29 1.60 -3.15
N ALA A 8 20.51 1.09 -3.19
CA ALA A 8 20.76 -0.30 -2.88
C ALA A 8 20.42 -0.62 -1.43
N GLN A 9 20.79 0.28 -0.51
CA GLN A 9 20.49 0.11 0.90
C GLN A 9 19.00 0.21 1.18
N GLU A 10 18.34 1.16 0.54
CA GLU A 10 16.90 1.33 0.67
C GLU A 10 16.15 0.11 0.16
N MET A 11 16.58 -0.42 -0.98
CA MET A 11 15.97 -1.62 -1.53
C MET A 11 16.11 -2.81 -0.57
N ALA A 12 17.30 -2.96 -0.01
CA ALA A 12 17.55 -4.04 0.95
C ALA A 12 16.65 -3.91 2.18
N ARG A 13 16.49 -2.70 2.69
CA ARG A 13 15.61 -2.44 3.83
C ARG A 13 14.15 -2.71 3.50
N LEU A 14 13.72 -2.28 2.33
CA LEU A 14 12.34 -2.53 1.89
C LEU A 14 12.07 -4.02 1.75
N LYS A 15 12.99 -4.76 1.16
CA LYS A 15 12.84 -6.20 1.03
C LYS A 15 12.79 -6.88 2.40
N ASP A 16 13.57 -6.39 3.33
CA ASP A 16 13.59 -6.93 4.69
C ASP A 16 12.25 -6.69 5.40
N VAL A 17 11.74 -5.46 5.30
CA VAL A 17 10.44 -5.13 5.92
C VAL A 17 9.31 -5.90 5.25
N GLN A 18 9.36 -6.05 3.93
CA GLN A 18 8.36 -6.82 3.21
C GLN A 18 8.38 -8.28 3.66
N ARG A 19 9.56 -8.84 3.83
CA ARG A 19 9.69 -10.21 4.33
C ARG A 19 9.11 -10.35 5.73
N GLN A 20 9.36 -9.37 6.59
CA GLN A 20 8.77 -9.36 7.93
C GLN A 20 7.24 -9.30 7.87
N ALA A 21 6.71 -8.49 6.96
CA ALA A 21 5.25 -8.42 6.78
C ALA A 21 4.68 -9.77 6.37
N TYR A 22 5.37 -10.47 5.49
CA TYR A 22 4.90 -11.73 4.94
C TYR A 22 5.08 -12.91 5.91
N GLU A 23 6.14 -12.89 6.70
CA GLU A 23 6.47 -14.00 7.58
C GLU A 23 5.96 -13.82 9.00
N ASP A 24 5.77 -12.60 9.44
CA ASP A 24 5.31 -12.32 10.80
C ASP A 24 3.92 -11.68 10.76
N CYS A 25 3.86 -10.36 10.68
CA CYS A 25 2.58 -9.66 10.58
C CYS A 25 2.79 -8.32 9.86
N SER A 26 1.69 -7.71 9.48
CA SER A 26 1.68 -6.51 8.65
C SER A 26 2.65 -5.42 9.10
N ARG A 27 3.22 -4.73 8.12
CA ARG A 27 4.16 -3.62 8.34
C ARG A 27 3.70 -2.39 7.57
N PHE A 28 3.77 -1.24 8.23
CA PHE A 28 3.44 0.04 7.62
C PHE A 28 4.75 0.81 7.45
N VAL A 29 5.12 1.08 6.22
CA VAL A 29 6.39 1.72 5.90
C VAL A 29 6.15 3.10 5.34
N VAL A 30 6.77 4.11 5.98
CA VAL A 30 6.73 5.48 5.48
C VAL A 30 8.08 5.78 4.85
N LEU A 31 8.08 6.00 3.54
CA LEU A 31 9.30 6.38 2.83
C LEU A 31 9.43 7.89 2.88
N THR A 32 10.50 8.35 3.47
CA THR A 32 10.81 9.77 3.51
C THR A 32 11.85 10.06 2.45
N GLY A 33 11.83 11.28 1.95
CA GLY A 33 12.77 11.67 0.93
C GLY A 33 12.31 12.94 0.27
N ARG A 34 13.23 13.63 -0.36
CA ARG A 34 12.93 14.92 -0.95
C ARG A 34 12.20 14.82 -2.26
N ARG A 35 12.34 13.71 -2.96
CA ARG A 35 11.82 13.59 -4.31
C ARG A 35 11.00 12.33 -4.48
N ARG A 36 9.82 12.51 -5.05
CA ARG A 36 8.92 11.42 -5.37
C ARG A 36 9.48 10.48 -6.42
N VAL A 37 10.25 11.05 -7.36
CA VAL A 37 10.78 10.29 -8.49
C VAL A 37 11.55 9.06 -8.07
N GLY A 38 12.45 9.22 -7.12
CA GLY A 38 13.23 8.08 -6.64
C GLY A 38 12.41 7.08 -5.87
N LYS A 39 11.44 7.57 -5.11
CA LYS A 39 10.58 6.74 -4.27
C LYS A 39 9.71 5.83 -5.11
N THR A 40 9.01 6.39 -6.08
CA THR A 40 8.11 5.62 -6.94
C THR A 40 8.85 4.53 -7.71
N SER A 41 9.99 4.89 -8.30
CA SER A 41 10.80 3.91 -9.04
C SER A 41 11.29 2.78 -8.15
N LEU A 42 11.68 3.12 -6.93
CA LEU A 42 12.20 2.14 -5.97
C LEU A 42 11.11 1.12 -5.60
N VAL A 43 9.92 1.60 -5.29
CA VAL A 43 8.84 0.70 -4.87
C VAL A 43 8.32 -0.12 -6.05
N TYR A 44 8.22 0.46 -7.24
CA TYR A 44 7.85 -0.30 -8.43
C TYR A 44 8.83 -1.45 -8.66
N ARG A 45 10.11 -1.17 -8.51
CA ARG A 45 11.12 -2.21 -8.69
C ARG A 45 11.00 -3.31 -7.65
N LEU A 46 10.74 -2.91 -6.40
CA LEU A 46 10.50 -3.90 -5.33
C LEU A 46 9.35 -4.82 -5.72
N MET A 47 8.23 -4.23 -6.13
CA MET A 47 7.03 -5.01 -6.46
C MET A 47 7.26 -5.92 -7.67
N GLN A 48 8.00 -5.45 -8.68
CA GLN A 48 8.33 -6.28 -9.83
C GLN A 48 9.19 -7.47 -9.43
N GLU A 49 10.18 -7.25 -8.58
CA GLU A 49 11.11 -8.30 -8.18
C GLU A 49 10.47 -9.33 -7.27
N THR A 50 9.37 -8.97 -6.60
CA THR A 50 8.70 -9.87 -5.65
C THR A 50 7.32 -10.32 -6.10
N GLU A 51 6.95 -10.03 -7.33
CA GLU A 51 5.61 -10.35 -7.85
C GLU A 51 5.29 -11.84 -7.76
N GLU A 52 6.25 -12.68 -8.05
CA GLU A 52 6.04 -14.13 -7.98
C GLU A 52 5.75 -14.62 -6.58
N GLU A 53 6.31 -13.94 -5.58
CA GLU A 53 6.11 -14.30 -4.18
C GLU A 53 4.73 -13.85 -3.70
N ALA A 54 4.36 -12.61 -4.02
CA ALA A 54 3.06 -12.05 -3.67
C ALA A 54 2.80 -10.82 -4.52
N PRO A 55 1.55 -10.58 -4.92
CA PRO A 55 1.23 -9.44 -5.79
C PRO A 55 1.43 -8.10 -5.09
N GLY A 56 1.67 -7.07 -5.90
CA GLY A 56 1.78 -5.70 -5.43
C GLY A 56 0.68 -4.85 -6.06
N LEU A 57 0.05 -4.03 -5.23
CA LEU A 57 -1.00 -3.11 -5.66
C LEU A 57 -0.44 -1.69 -5.67
N TYR A 58 -0.77 -0.94 -6.69
CA TYR A 58 -0.37 0.46 -6.80
C TYR A 58 -1.61 1.35 -6.74
N PHE A 59 -1.65 2.22 -5.73
CA PHE A 59 -2.75 3.18 -5.55
C PHE A 59 -2.16 4.58 -5.62
N PHE A 60 -2.49 5.31 -6.67
CA PHE A 60 -2.06 6.70 -6.80
C PHE A 60 -3.16 7.61 -6.26
N VAL A 61 -2.83 8.39 -5.21
CA VAL A 61 -3.80 9.30 -4.61
C VAL A 61 -3.76 10.63 -5.36
N GLY A 62 -4.57 10.72 -6.40
CA GLY A 62 -4.71 11.94 -7.18
C GLY A 62 -5.73 12.88 -6.55
N ARG A 63 -5.81 14.10 -7.09
CA ARG A 63 -6.77 15.09 -6.60
C ARG A 63 -8.12 14.88 -7.26
N LYS A 64 -8.80 13.83 -6.83
CA LYS A 64 -10.13 13.45 -7.30
C LYS A 64 -11.00 13.22 -6.07
N THR A 65 -12.30 13.02 -6.27
CA THR A 65 -13.16 12.71 -5.14
C THR A 65 -12.80 11.35 -4.55
N GLU A 66 -13.08 11.19 -3.29
CA GLU A 66 -12.77 9.93 -2.59
C GLU A 66 -13.42 8.74 -3.31
N ASN A 67 -14.67 8.87 -3.70
CA ASN A 67 -15.37 7.79 -4.38
C ASN A 67 -14.67 7.38 -5.68
N VAL A 68 -14.22 8.34 -6.48
CA VAL A 68 -13.51 8.05 -7.73
C VAL A 68 -12.21 7.29 -7.45
N LEU A 69 -11.47 7.73 -6.46
CA LEU A 69 -10.23 7.05 -6.08
C LEU A 69 -10.52 5.62 -5.62
N VAL A 70 -11.53 5.46 -4.79
CA VAL A 70 -11.90 4.15 -4.26
C VAL A 70 -12.29 3.20 -5.38
N GLN A 71 -13.06 3.69 -6.39
CA GLN A 71 -13.43 2.84 -7.51
C GLN A 71 -12.22 2.42 -8.34
N THR A 72 -11.27 3.33 -8.55
CA THR A 72 -10.02 3.01 -9.24
C THR A 72 -9.22 1.96 -8.48
N PHE A 73 -9.11 2.13 -7.17
CA PHE A 73 -8.38 1.19 -6.32
C PHE A 73 -9.08 -0.17 -6.27
N ALA A 74 -10.41 -0.17 -6.27
CA ALA A 74 -11.18 -1.40 -6.32
C ALA A 74 -10.89 -2.21 -7.58
N GLU A 75 -10.74 -1.53 -8.72
CA GLU A 75 -10.39 -2.19 -9.96
C GLU A 75 -9.00 -2.82 -9.89
N GLU A 76 -8.07 -2.14 -9.26
CA GLU A 76 -6.72 -2.68 -9.07
C GLU A 76 -6.76 -3.94 -8.20
N ILE A 77 -7.56 -3.93 -7.16
CA ILE A 77 -7.72 -5.09 -6.28
C ILE A 77 -8.28 -6.26 -7.08
N ARG A 78 -9.32 -6.03 -7.87
CA ARG A 78 -9.92 -7.08 -8.68
C ARG A 78 -8.91 -7.65 -9.69
N ALA A 79 -8.18 -6.77 -10.34
CA ALA A 79 -7.24 -7.19 -11.39
C ALA A 79 -6.03 -7.93 -10.82
N LYS A 80 -5.45 -7.42 -9.75
CA LYS A 80 -4.18 -7.95 -9.24
C LYS A 80 -4.38 -9.07 -8.24
N LEU A 81 -5.42 -9.02 -7.43
CA LEU A 81 -5.67 -10.03 -6.42
C LEU A 81 -6.74 -11.04 -6.84
N GLY A 82 -7.54 -10.70 -7.85
CA GLY A 82 -8.67 -11.56 -8.24
C GLY A 82 -9.73 -11.66 -7.16
N GLU A 83 -9.80 -10.67 -6.27
CA GLU A 83 -10.73 -10.69 -5.15
C GLU A 83 -12.02 -9.96 -5.50
N PHE A 84 -13.11 -10.40 -4.90
CA PHE A 84 -14.39 -9.74 -5.05
C PHE A 84 -14.39 -8.42 -4.25
N VAL A 85 -14.80 -7.34 -4.89
CA VAL A 85 -14.97 -6.05 -4.24
C VAL A 85 -16.42 -5.61 -4.47
N PRO A 86 -17.24 -5.50 -3.42
CA PRO A 86 -18.63 -5.07 -3.57
C PRO A 86 -18.74 -3.69 -4.19
N ASP A 87 -19.73 -3.48 -5.04
CA ASP A 87 -19.95 -2.19 -5.70
C ASP A 87 -20.32 -1.10 -4.70
N GLY A 88 -20.83 -1.45 -3.55
CA GLY A 88 -21.28 -0.50 -2.55
C GLY A 88 -20.18 0.19 -1.76
N ILE A 89 -18.93 -0.24 -1.92
CA ILE A 89 -17.83 0.40 -1.22
C ILE A 89 -17.49 1.71 -1.92
N SER A 90 -17.64 2.81 -1.19
CA SER A 90 -17.44 4.15 -1.75
C SER A 90 -16.47 5.00 -0.93
N THR A 91 -16.00 4.51 0.22
CA THR A 91 -15.08 5.25 1.07
C THR A 91 -13.77 4.50 1.21
N MET A 92 -12.70 5.25 1.46
CA MET A 92 -11.40 4.63 1.68
C MET A 92 -11.40 3.79 2.96
N ARG A 93 -12.17 4.19 3.96
CA ARG A 93 -12.32 3.39 5.18
C ARG A 93 -12.86 2.01 4.85
N GLY A 94 -13.92 1.95 4.04
CA GLY A 94 -14.51 0.67 3.65
C GLY A 94 -13.56 -0.17 2.82
N LEU A 95 -12.84 0.46 1.90
CA LEU A 95 -11.89 -0.26 1.07
C LEU A 95 -10.71 -0.78 1.90
N MET A 96 -10.23 0.01 2.83
CA MET A 96 -9.12 -0.40 3.70
C MET A 96 -9.52 -1.59 4.56
N GLN A 97 -10.75 -1.58 5.06
CA GLN A 97 -11.26 -2.70 5.85
C GLN A 97 -11.29 -3.98 4.99
N LEU A 98 -11.73 -3.86 3.75
CA LEU A 98 -11.73 -5.00 2.82
C LEU A 98 -10.31 -5.53 2.60
N LEU A 99 -9.35 -4.64 2.36
CA LEU A 99 -7.95 -5.04 2.17
C LEU A 99 -7.42 -5.79 3.39
N LEU A 100 -7.75 -5.32 4.57
CA LEU A 100 -7.29 -5.96 5.80
C LEU A 100 -7.94 -7.33 5.99
N GLU A 101 -9.21 -7.47 5.60
CA GLU A 101 -9.85 -8.78 5.63
C GLU A 101 -9.18 -9.75 4.66
N ILE A 102 -8.84 -9.28 3.46
CA ILE A 102 -8.10 -10.10 2.50
C ILE A 102 -6.73 -10.48 3.07
N GLY A 103 -6.08 -9.53 3.73
CA GLY A 103 -4.76 -9.74 4.32
C GLY A 103 -4.71 -10.77 5.43
N LYS A 104 -5.85 -11.17 5.98
CA LYS A 104 -5.90 -12.25 6.96
C LYS A 104 -5.64 -13.61 6.34
N ARG A 105 -5.88 -13.76 5.05
CA ARG A 105 -5.78 -15.05 4.37
C ARG A 105 -4.77 -15.10 3.24
N ARG A 106 -4.16 -13.98 2.91
CA ARG A 106 -3.09 -13.94 1.90
C ARG A 106 -2.22 -12.72 2.11
N ARG A 107 -1.02 -12.78 1.59
CA ARG A 107 -0.06 -11.68 1.72
C ARG A 107 0.06 -10.92 0.42
N PHE A 108 0.28 -9.61 0.53
CA PHE A 108 0.48 -8.74 -0.62
C PHE A 108 1.07 -7.42 -0.14
N THR A 109 1.56 -6.63 -1.10
CA THR A 109 2.10 -5.30 -0.84
C THR A 109 1.16 -4.27 -1.44
N VAL A 110 0.96 -3.16 -0.74
CA VAL A 110 0.21 -2.01 -1.24
C VAL A 110 1.13 -0.80 -1.22
N PHE A 111 1.30 -0.17 -2.37
CA PHE A 111 2.02 1.10 -2.44
C PHE A 111 1.01 2.20 -2.70
N MET A 112 0.81 3.06 -1.70
CA MET A 112 -0.11 4.19 -1.82
C MET A 112 0.73 5.45 -2.08
N ASP A 113 0.88 5.76 -3.36
CA ASP A 113 1.72 6.87 -3.82
C ASP A 113 0.99 8.18 -3.62
N GLU A 114 1.73 9.24 -3.29
CA GLU A 114 1.19 10.57 -3.00
C GLU A 114 0.19 10.51 -1.84
N PHE A 115 0.53 9.75 -0.82
CA PHE A 115 -0.34 9.50 0.33
C PHE A 115 -0.79 10.80 1.03
N GLN A 116 0.07 11.82 1.03
CA GLN A 116 -0.25 13.10 1.66
C GLN A 116 -1.42 13.81 0.96
N GLU A 117 -1.74 13.44 -0.28
CA GLU A 117 -2.85 14.06 -1.00
C GLU A 117 -4.21 13.77 -0.38
N TRP A 118 -4.31 12.76 0.48
CA TRP A 118 -5.55 12.54 1.24
C TRP A 118 -5.96 13.76 2.03
N ASP A 119 -5.00 14.59 2.43
CA ASP A 119 -5.30 15.83 3.15
C ASP A 119 -6.20 16.75 2.33
N ASN A 120 -6.05 16.73 1.01
CA ASN A 120 -6.85 17.56 0.11
C ASN A 120 -8.16 16.87 -0.32
N VAL A 121 -8.24 15.56 -0.21
CA VAL A 121 -9.41 14.80 -0.64
C VAL A 121 -10.36 14.54 0.52
N ASN A 122 -9.84 14.00 1.58
CA ASN A 122 -10.58 13.73 2.82
C ASN A 122 -9.57 13.43 3.92
N ALA A 123 -9.25 14.43 4.71
CA ALA A 123 -8.23 14.32 5.76
C ALA A 123 -8.56 13.25 6.80
N GLY A 124 -9.84 12.92 6.96
CA GLY A 124 -10.25 11.85 7.87
C GLY A 124 -9.73 10.49 7.50
N VAL A 125 -9.29 10.31 6.25
CA VAL A 125 -8.73 9.02 5.79
C VAL A 125 -7.49 8.64 6.60
N PHE A 126 -6.66 9.61 6.97
CA PHE A 126 -5.46 9.31 7.76
C PHE A 126 -5.82 8.62 9.07
N SER A 127 -6.79 9.18 9.80
CA SER A 127 -7.25 8.58 11.06
C SER A 127 -7.89 7.23 10.84
N ASP A 128 -8.69 7.10 9.79
CA ASP A 128 -9.38 5.85 9.49
C ASP A 128 -8.38 4.73 9.21
N ILE A 129 -7.38 5.03 8.40
CA ILE A 129 -6.35 4.03 8.08
C ILE A 129 -5.58 3.64 9.34
N GLN A 130 -5.21 4.64 10.16
CA GLN A 130 -4.47 4.37 11.39
C GLN A 130 -5.27 3.48 12.34
N GLU A 131 -6.55 3.81 12.53
CA GLU A 131 -7.43 3.05 13.41
C GLU A 131 -7.58 1.61 12.96
N LEU A 132 -7.88 1.42 11.68
CA LEU A 132 -8.05 0.08 11.13
C LEU A 132 -6.76 -0.71 11.14
N TRP A 133 -5.65 -0.05 10.81
CA TRP A 133 -4.33 -0.69 10.81
C TRP A 133 -3.99 -1.22 12.21
N ASP A 134 -4.16 -0.39 13.22
CA ASP A 134 -3.85 -0.79 14.59
C ASP A 134 -4.71 -1.97 15.04
N LYS A 135 -5.94 -2.03 14.54
CA LYS A 135 -6.85 -3.11 14.91
C LYS A 135 -6.47 -4.43 14.24
N TYR A 136 -6.01 -4.39 12.99
CA TYR A 136 -5.84 -5.60 12.17
C TYR A 136 -4.39 -6.02 11.93
N LYS A 137 -3.43 -5.17 12.24
CA LYS A 137 -2.05 -5.40 11.78
C LYS A 137 -1.43 -6.71 12.26
N ARG A 138 -1.82 -7.19 13.44
CA ARG A 138 -1.25 -8.41 13.99
C ARG A 138 -1.87 -9.67 13.42
N GLU A 139 -3.01 -9.54 12.76
CA GLU A 139 -3.74 -10.66 12.19
C GLU A 139 -3.59 -10.76 10.67
N THR A 140 -2.82 -9.88 10.08
CA THR A 140 -2.71 -9.76 8.62
C THR A 140 -1.26 -9.79 8.17
N ASN A 141 -1.04 -9.95 6.87
CA ASN A 141 0.29 -10.03 6.29
C ASN A 141 0.43 -9.10 5.08
N ILE A 142 0.19 -7.82 5.33
CA ILE A 142 0.24 -6.78 4.31
C ILE A 142 1.46 -5.89 4.53
N CYS A 143 2.18 -5.59 3.47
CA CYS A 143 3.21 -4.56 3.50
C CYS A 143 2.63 -3.31 2.87
N LEU A 144 2.31 -2.31 3.69
CA LEU A 144 1.76 -1.04 3.22
C LEU A 144 2.87 -0.01 3.17
N ILE A 145 3.14 0.52 1.99
CA ILE A 145 4.19 1.51 1.76
C ILE A 145 3.55 2.83 1.33
N VAL A 146 3.94 3.90 1.98
CA VAL A 146 3.46 5.23 1.62
C VAL A 146 4.61 6.21 1.48
#